data_81ee33dd2085ed595653ae4981bca5c5
#
_entry.id   81ee33dd2085ed595653ae4981bca5c5
#
_cell.length_a   1.000
_cell.length_b   1.000
_cell.length_c   1.000
_cell.angle_alpha   90.00
_cell.angle_beta   90.00
_cell.angle_gamma   90.00
#
_symmetry.space_group_name_H-M   'P 1'
#
loop_
_entity.id
_entity.type
_entity.pdbx_description
1 polymer ?
#
loop_
_entity_poly.entity_id
_entity_poly.type
_entity_poly.pdbx_seq_one_letter_code
_entity_poly.pdbx_strand_id
1 'polypeptide(L)'
;MADEDSLTVDVEQAADAIGALADTDRIAILVALRNGGRQSFVELQSAAGFEDSGRFNYHLDKLVGRFVAKHEDGYELRAAGSKAVDIVTDERFGESPPPEERPVDAACPSCGSQLRARYADENVEIACPDCSTLVHYGYFPPRGRTTRDADSLFDAYGTCLWRDFTLAYRGVCPYCRGRMRTQVEAESDHHLDYPAVSDCLDCGASIATTIGLRLLADPAVVTFLADHGTSPDDRPFWEFDFCIDDSDVTVVSEDPLSVSVPIRQGDETLRVVVDEEGSVIETTRSVPR
;
A
#
# COMPACT_ATOMS: atom_id res chain seq x y z
N MET A 1 23.41 -12.64 19.18
CA MET A 1 23.16 -11.27 19.70
C MET A 1 21.70 -11.02 19.38
N ALA A 2 20.85 -10.96 20.41
CA ALA A 2 19.41 -10.98 20.25
C ALA A 2 18.90 -9.61 19.85
N ASP A 3 18.03 -9.60 18.84
CA ASP A 3 16.84 -8.79 18.63
C ASP A 3 16.76 -7.43 19.37
N GLU A 4 17.46 -6.41 18.82
CA GLU A 4 17.16 -5.02 19.13
C GLU A 4 16.07 -4.42 18.18
N ASP A 5 15.56 -5.19 17.23
CA ASP A 5 14.59 -4.73 16.21
C ASP A 5 13.16 -5.26 16.41
N SER A 6 12.76 -5.65 17.62
CA SER A 6 11.38 -6.05 17.86
C SER A 6 10.48 -4.82 18.11
N LEU A 7 9.27 -4.81 17.50
CA LEU A 7 8.25 -3.80 17.74
C LEU A 7 7.97 -3.64 19.23
N THR A 8 8.37 -2.51 19.82
CA THR A 8 8.11 -2.18 21.22
C THR A 8 6.87 -1.30 21.32
N VAL A 9 5.80 -1.84 21.90
CA VAL A 9 4.53 -1.15 22.14
C VAL A 9 4.25 -1.16 23.64
N ASP A 10 3.84 -0.02 24.19
CA ASP A 10 3.23 0.02 25.51
C ASP A 10 1.83 -0.61 25.43
N VAL A 11 1.77 -1.92 25.76
CA VAL A 11 0.58 -2.74 25.60
C VAL A 11 -0.55 -2.26 26.53
N GLU A 12 -0.25 -1.76 27.73
CA GLU A 12 -1.25 -1.26 28.67
C GLU A 12 -1.88 0.03 28.13
N GLN A 13 -1.05 0.96 27.67
CA GLN A 13 -1.54 2.20 27.06
C GLN A 13 -2.33 1.94 25.76
N ALA A 14 -1.90 0.98 24.95
CA ALA A 14 -2.61 0.58 23.73
C ALA A 14 -3.98 -0.06 24.06
N ALA A 15 -4.03 -0.97 25.04
CA ALA A 15 -5.26 -1.61 25.50
C ALA A 15 -6.27 -0.59 26.02
N ASP A 16 -5.82 0.37 26.83
CA ASP A 16 -6.66 1.47 27.33
C ASP A 16 -7.21 2.33 26.19
N ALA A 17 -6.38 2.61 25.19
CA ALA A 17 -6.79 3.40 24.02
C ALA A 17 -7.86 2.66 23.20
N ILE A 18 -7.63 1.39 22.87
CA ILE A 18 -8.58 0.55 22.12
C ILE A 18 -9.86 0.35 22.94
N GLY A 19 -9.75 0.09 24.25
CA GLY A 19 -10.88 -0.02 25.16
C GLY A 19 -11.75 1.24 25.21
N ALA A 20 -11.12 2.42 25.08
CA ALA A 20 -11.86 3.68 24.97
C ALA A 20 -12.66 3.80 23.67
N LEU A 21 -12.36 3.04 22.62
CA LEU A 21 -13.10 3.03 21.36
C LEU A 21 -14.20 1.93 21.30
N ALA A 22 -14.12 0.91 22.17
CA ALA A 22 -15.02 -0.24 22.16
C ALA A 22 -16.42 0.08 22.75
N ASP A 23 -17.08 1.07 22.15
CA ASP A 23 -18.41 1.54 22.58
C ASP A 23 -19.10 2.27 21.44
N THR A 24 -20.35 1.91 21.15
CA THR A 24 -21.12 2.47 20.01
C THR A 24 -21.33 3.97 20.11
N ASP A 25 -21.59 4.49 21.31
CA ASP A 25 -21.82 5.92 21.54
C ASP A 25 -20.55 6.72 21.26
N ARG A 26 -19.38 6.21 21.65
CA ARG A 26 -18.10 6.86 21.42
C ARG A 26 -17.71 6.84 19.95
N ILE A 27 -17.97 5.75 19.23
CA ILE A 27 -17.80 5.68 17.78
C ILE A 27 -18.72 6.70 17.10
N ALA A 28 -19.99 6.80 17.50
CA ALA A 28 -20.93 7.77 16.95
C ALA A 28 -20.45 9.23 17.12
N ILE A 29 -19.87 9.58 18.26
CA ILE A 29 -19.26 10.90 18.50
C ILE A 29 -18.11 11.17 17.53
N LEU A 30 -17.20 10.20 17.36
CA LEU A 30 -16.06 10.36 16.45
C LEU A 30 -16.51 10.49 14.98
N VAL A 31 -17.49 9.72 14.56
CA VAL A 31 -18.08 9.80 13.21
C VAL A 31 -18.80 11.14 13.00
N ALA A 32 -19.54 11.66 14.00
CA ALA A 32 -20.17 12.98 13.94
C ALA A 32 -19.13 14.10 13.76
N LEU A 33 -18.01 14.03 14.49
CA LEU A 33 -16.90 14.98 14.33
C LEU A 33 -16.20 14.87 12.97
N ARG A 34 -16.08 13.65 12.41
CA ARG A 34 -15.54 13.46 11.07
C ARG A 34 -16.38 14.16 10.01
N ASN A 35 -17.70 14.04 10.12
CA ASN A 35 -18.65 14.58 9.15
C ASN A 35 -18.84 16.09 9.27
N GLY A 36 -18.85 16.62 10.48
CA GLY A 36 -19.16 18.03 10.75
C GLY A 36 -17.95 18.92 11.06
N GLY A 37 -16.75 18.36 11.21
CA GLY A 37 -15.56 19.10 11.63
C GLY A 37 -15.68 19.56 13.09
N ARG A 38 -15.18 20.77 13.41
CA ARG A 38 -15.30 21.34 14.73
C ARG A 38 -16.74 21.70 15.05
N GLN A 39 -17.27 21.25 16.17
CA GLN A 39 -18.66 21.45 16.62
C GLN A 39 -18.71 21.86 18.09
N SER A 40 -19.65 22.73 18.42
CA SER A 40 -19.99 23.02 19.81
C SER A 40 -20.55 21.78 20.53
N PHE A 41 -20.65 21.82 21.87
CA PHE A 41 -21.23 20.72 22.64
C PHE A 41 -22.63 20.32 22.17
N VAL A 42 -23.50 21.32 21.93
CA VAL A 42 -24.90 21.10 21.54
C VAL A 42 -25.01 20.53 20.13
N GLU A 43 -24.25 21.07 19.20
CA GLU A 43 -24.23 20.58 17.82
C GLU A 43 -23.72 19.15 17.74
N LEU A 44 -22.62 18.83 18.45
CA LEU A 44 -22.04 17.50 18.48
C LEU A 44 -22.96 16.49 19.15
N GLN A 45 -23.61 16.87 20.29
CA GLN A 45 -24.61 16.03 20.96
C GLN A 45 -25.74 15.65 19.99
N SER A 46 -26.26 16.63 19.27
CA SER A 46 -27.34 16.42 18.29
C SER A 46 -26.86 15.58 17.10
N ALA A 47 -25.69 15.88 16.53
CA ALA A 47 -25.13 15.17 15.39
C ALA A 47 -24.79 13.71 15.70
N ALA A 48 -24.39 13.41 16.95
CA ALA A 48 -24.11 12.06 17.42
C ALA A 48 -25.36 11.31 17.89
N GLY A 49 -26.56 11.92 17.83
CA GLY A 49 -27.83 11.29 18.14
C GLY A 49 -28.14 11.11 19.64
N PHE A 50 -27.58 11.95 20.51
CA PHE A 50 -27.82 11.86 21.96
C PHE A 50 -28.94 12.79 22.40
N GLU A 51 -29.94 12.22 23.07
CA GLU A 51 -30.99 12.98 23.74
C GLU A 51 -30.57 13.42 25.15
N ASP A 52 -29.80 12.59 25.88
CA ASP A 52 -29.36 12.83 27.26
C ASP A 52 -27.95 13.47 27.27
N SER A 53 -27.86 14.68 27.80
CA SER A 53 -26.59 15.45 27.88
C SER A 53 -25.62 14.83 28.90
N GLY A 54 -26.09 14.18 29.96
CA GLY A 54 -25.24 13.54 30.95
C GLY A 54 -24.52 12.33 30.37
N ARG A 55 -25.29 11.47 29.67
CA ARG A 55 -24.75 10.31 28.94
C ARG A 55 -23.76 10.77 27.85
N PHE A 56 -24.12 11.78 27.06
CA PHE A 56 -23.24 12.36 26.06
C PHE A 56 -21.92 12.85 26.67
N ASN A 57 -22.02 13.66 27.73
CA ASN A 57 -20.81 14.20 28.39
C ASN A 57 -19.90 13.08 28.90
N TYR A 58 -20.48 12.03 29.51
CA TYR A 58 -19.70 10.89 29.99
C TYR A 58 -18.88 10.22 28.87
N HIS A 59 -19.50 9.96 27.70
CA HIS A 59 -18.80 9.34 26.58
C HIS A 59 -17.80 10.29 25.93
N LEU A 60 -18.13 11.57 25.78
CA LEU A 60 -17.23 12.59 25.24
C LEU A 60 -15.97 12.77 26.11
N ASP A 61 -16.12 12.80 27.43
CA ASP A 61 -15.00 12.93 28.39
C ASP A 61 -14.00 11.76 28.28
N LYS A 62 -14.46 10.55 27.91
CA LYS A 62 -13.58 9.39 27.65
C LYS A 62 -12.73 9.54 26.38
N LEU A 63 -13.13 10.39 25.46
CA LEU A 63 -12.45 10.64 24.18
C LEU A 63 -11.56 11.87 24.23
N VAL A 64 -11.91 12.87 25.05
CA VAL A 64 -11.19 14.13 25.16
C VAL A 64 -9.75 13.90 25.65
N GLY A 65 -8.81 14.62 25.05
CA GLY A 65 -7.38 14.52 25.32
C GLY A 65 -6.64 13.50 24.47
N ARG A 66 -7.25 12.31 24.18
CA ARG A 66 -6.63 11.28 23.34
C ARG A 66 -7.12 11.33 21.88
N PHE A 67 -8.43 11.27 21.66
CA PHE A 67 -9.05 11.21 20.34
C PHE A 67 -9.73 12.51 19.91
N VAL A 68 -10.14 13.30 20.86
CA VAL A 68 -10.87 14.56 20.68
C VAL A 68 -10.10 15.69 21.36
N ALA A 69 -9.91 16.80 20.66
CA ALA A 69 -9.45 18.06 21.22
C ALA A 69 -10.65 18.91 21.64
N LYS A 70 -10.55 19.55 22.83
CA LYS A 70 -11.52 20.53 23.33
C LYS A 70 -10.93 21.92 23.18
N HIS A 71 -11.68 22.83 22.56
CA HIS A 71 -11.38 24.25 22.38
C HIS A 71 -12.42 25.11 23.09
N GLU A 72 -12.19 26.41 23.14
CA GLU A 72 -13.15 27.36 23.73
C GLU A 72 -14.50 27.36 22.98
N ASP A 73 -14.45 27.14 21.67
CA ASP A 73 -15.58 27.16 20.74
C ASP A 73 -16.12 25.79 20.34
N GLY A 74 -15.54 24.69 20.86
CA GLY A 74 -16.04 23.35 20.52
C GLY A 74 -15.04 22.22 20.63
N TYR A 75 -15.38 21.14 19.92
CA TYR A 75 -14.62 19.88 19.89
C TYR A 75 -14.27 19.51 18.46
N GLU A 76 -13.07 18.93 18.26
CA GLU A 76 -12.63 18.42 16.97
C GLU A 76 -11.80 17.12 17.11
N LEU A 77 -11.67 16.36 16.03
CA LEU A 77 -10.83 15.16 16.03
C LEU A 77 -9.35 15.51 16.16
N ARG A 78 -8.65 14.80 17.03
CA ARG A 78 -7.20 14.67 16.98
C ARG A 78 -6.80 13.64 15.91
N ALA A 79 -5.49 13.59 15.57
CA ALA A 79 -4.97 12.60 14.62
C ALA A 79 -5.33 11.15 15.00
N ALA A 80 -5.24 10.80 16.29
CA ALA A 80 -5.64 9.47 16.78
C ALA A 80 -7.13 9.19 16.57
N GLY A 81 -8.00 10.20 16.78
CA GLY A 81 -9.45 10.08 16.53
C GLY A 81 -9.75 9.91 15.04
N SER A 82 -9.05 10.66 14.17
CA SER A 82 -9.16 10.48 12.71
C SER A 82 -8.77 9.07 12.28
N LYS A 83 -7.68 8.52 12.82
CA LYS A 83 -7.26 7.14 12.52
C LYS A 83 -8.26 6.09 13.03
N ALA A 84 -8.86 6.30 14.20
CA ALA A 84 -9.91 5.42 14.70
C ALA A 84 -11.14 5.41 13.77
N VAL A 85 -11.55 6.57 13.23
CA VAL A 85 -12.63 6.65 12.25
C VAL A 85 -12.23 5.98 10.94
N ASP A 86 -10.99 6.14 10.45
CA ASP A 86 -10.52 5.48 9.23
C ASP A 86 -10.73 3.95 9.31
N ILE A 87 -10.42 3.32 10.47
CA ILE A 87 -10.60 1.88 10.70
C ILE A 87 -12.09 1.46 10.63
N VAL A 88 -12.98 2.32 11.13
CA VAL A 88 -14.43 2.03 11.10
C VAL A 88 -15.01 2.22 9.71
N THR A 89 -14.53 3.22 8.97
CA THR A 89 -15.08 3.60 7.67
C THR A 89 -14.58 2.76 6.50
N ASP A 90 -13.50 1.99 6.66
CA ASP A 90 -13.04 1.08 5.62
C ASP A 90 -13.83 -0.25 5.57
N GLU A 91 -14.81 -0.40 6.47
CA GLU A 91 -15.77 -1.51 6.53
C GLU A 91 -15.15 -2.89 6.87
N ARG A 92 -13.89 -2.93 7.35
CA ARG A 92 -13.16 -4.19 7.66
C ARG A 92 -13.79 -5.03 8.78
N PHE A 93 -14.74 -4.49 9.56
CA PHE A 93 -15.47 -5.21 10.58
C PHE A 93 -16.88 -5.61 10.14
N GLY A 94 -17.23 -5.35 8.87
CA GLY A 94 -18.50 -5.72 8.26
C GLY A 94 -18.50 -7.11 7.64
N GLU A 95 -19.54 -7.37 6.86
CA GLU A 95 -19.58 -8.56 6.00
C GLU A 95 -18.67 -8.36 4.79
N SER A 96 -17.89 -9.39 4.44
CA SER A 96 -17.07 -9.34 3.24
C SER A 96 -17.95 -9.20 2.00
N PRO A 97 -17.66 -8.24 1.11
CA PRO A 97 -18.41 -8.09 -0.13
C PRO A 97 -18.17 -9.31 -1.06
N PRO A 98 -19.07 -9.57 -2.01
CA PRO A 98 -18.92 -10.69 -2.93
C PRO A 98 -17.62 -10.56 -3.73
N PRO A 99 -16.98 -11.70 -4.04
CA PRO A 99 -15.76 -11.72 -4.85
C PRO A 99 -16.01 -11.11 -6.23
N GLU A 100 -14.94 -10.54 -6.77
CA GLU A 100 -14.89 -9.96 -8.11
C GLU A 100 -13.67 -10.48 -8.85
N GLU A 101 -13.77 -10.72 -10.15
CA GLU A 101 -12.65 -11.24 -10.94
C GLU A 101 -12.74 -10.75 -12.39
N ARG A 102 -11.58 -10.36 -12.96
CA ARG A 102 -11.47 -10.01 -14.37
C ARG A 102 -10.12 -10.44 -14.97
N PRO A 103 -10.01 -10.65 -16.28
CA PRO A 103 -8.73 -10.72 -16.95
C PRO A 103 -8.03 -9.35 -16.86
N VAL A 104 -6.70 -9.35 -16.80
CA VAL A 104 -5.86 -8.15 -16.91
C VAL A 104 -5.02 -8.18 -18.17
N ASP A 105 -4.57 -7.03 -18.67
CA ASP A 105 -3.76 -6.95 -19.89
C ASP A 105 -2.28 -7.24 -19.57
N ALA A 106 -2.05 -8.47 -19.13
CA ALA A 106 -0.71 -8.97 -18.80
C ALA A 106 -0.63 -10.48 -19.06
N ALA A 107 0.52 -10.94 -19.53
CA ALA A 107 0.84 -12.36 -19.72
C ALA A 107 1.57 -12.91 -18.48
N CYS A 108 1.30 -14.17 -18.16
CA CYS A 108 1.99 -14.87 -17.09
C CYS A 108 3.48 -15.04 -17.43
N PRO A 109 4.41 -14.61 -16.57
CA PRO A 109 5.85 -14.75 -16.82
C PRO A 109 6.30 -16.23 -16.92
N SER A 110 5.57 -17.16 -16.30
CA SER A 110 5.95 -18.58 -16.30
C SER A 110 5.39 -19.38 -17.49
N CYS A 111 4.17 -19.07 -17.98
CA CYS A 111 3.54 -19.91 -19.04
C CYS A 111 2.92 -19.10 -20.19
N GLY A 112 2.94 -17.77 -20.14
CA GLY A 112 2.40 -16.90 -21.18
C GLY A 112 0.87 -16.76 -21.23
N SER A 113 0.12 -17.45 -20.37
CA SER A 113 -1.34 -17.33 -20.31
C SER A 113 -1.76 -15.99 -19.73
N GLN A 114 -2.96 -15.51 -20.07
CA GLN A 114 -3.47 -14.25 -19.56
C GLN A 114 -3.67 -14.29 -18.04
N LEU A 115 -3.12 -13.30 -17.34
CA LEU A 115 -3.31 -13.14 -15.90
C LEU A 115 -4.74 -12.69 -15.57
N ARG A 116 -5.14 -12.93 -14.32
CA ARG A 116 -6.41 -12.49 -13.76
C ARG A 116 -6.20 -11.74 -12.46
N ALA A 117 -6.99 -10.68 -12.27
CA ALA A 117 -7.13 -9.99 -11.00
C ALA A 117 -8.39 -10.51 -10.30
N ARG A 118 -8.27 -10.89 -9.04
CA ARG A 118 -9.37 -11.39 -8.21
C ARG A 118 -9.39 -10.67 -6.87
N TYR A 119 -10.54 -10.16 -6.48
CA TYR A 119 -10.82 -9.68 -5.13
C TYR A 119 -11.62 -10.74 -4.37
N ALA A 120 -11.13 -11.18 -3.24
CA ALA A 120 -11.87 -12.04 -2.31
C ALA A 120 -11.29 -11.91 -0.91
N ASP A 121 -12.14 -12.01 0.11
CA ASP A 121 -11.74 -12.02 1.51
C ASP A 121 -10.79 -10.84 1.85
N GLU A 122 -11.17 -9.63 1.40
CA GLU A 122 -10.46 -8.36 1.62
C GLU A 122 -9.08 -8.27 0.97
N ASN A 123 -8.77 -9.18 0.06
CA ASN A 123 -7.49 -9.19 -0.66
C ASN A 123 -7.70 -9.16 -2.17
N VAL A 124 -6.72 -8.56 -2.84
CA VAL A 124 -6.57 -8.67 -4.30
C VAL A 124 -5.41 -9.59 -4.60
N GLU A 125 -5.65 -10.50 -5.52
CA GLU A 125 -4.69 -11.44 -6.07
C GLU A 125 -4.55 -11.19 -7.57
N ILE A 126 -3.32 -11.08 -8.07
CA ILE A 126 -2.99 -11.09 -9.50
C ILE A 126 -2.27 -12.40 -9.75
N ALA A 127 -2.91 -13.33 -10.46
CA ALA A 127 -2.39 -14.68 -10.62
C ALA A 127 -2.73 -15.29 -11.98
N CYS A 128 -2.00 -16.35 -12.33
CA CYS A 128 -2.26 -17.15 -13.52
C CYS A 128 -3.26 -18.26 -13.22
N PRO A 129 -4.38 -18.34 -13.96
CA PRO A 129 -5.37 -19.40 -13.78
C PRO A 129 -4.86 -20.78 -14.23
N ASP A 130 -3.86 -20.84 -15.12
CA ASP A 130 -3.39 -22.09 -15.74
C ASP A 130 -2.24 -22.75 -14.99
N CYS A 131 -1.27 -21.98 -14.49
CA CYS A 131 -0.11 -22.53 -13.78
C CYS A 131 0.00 -22.10 -12.31
N SER A 132 -0.97 -21.29 -11.83
CA SER A 132 -1.03 -20.80 -10.45
C SER A 132 0.15 -19.90 -10.04
N THR A 133 0.91 -19.35 -10.99
CA THR A 133 1.93 -18.34 -10.68
C THR A 133 1.27 -17.14 -10.07
N LEU A 134 1.69 -16.77 -8.85
CA LEU A 134 1.24 -15.60 -8.13
C LEU A 134 2.17 -14.43 -8.47
N VAL A 135 1.60 -13.37 -9.06
CA VAL A 135 2.33 -12.13 -9.38
C VAL A 135 2.25 -11.16 -8.21
N HIS A 136 1.07 -11.03 -7.61
CA HIS A 136 0.88 -10.13 -6.47
C HIS A 136 -0.30 -10.57 -5.60
N TYR A 137 -0.18 -10.31 -4.30
CA TYR A 137 -1.23 -10.50 -3.31
C TYR A 137 -1.16 -9.38 -2.26
N GLY A 138 -2.31 -8.78 -1.93
CA GLY A 138 -2.34 -7.74 -0.91
C GLY A 138 -3.75 -7.33 -0.49
N TYR A 139 -3.81 -6.72 0.71
CA TYR A 139 -5.04 -6.23 1.30
C TYR A 139 -5.63 -5.04 0.55
N PHE A 140 -6.94 -5.08 0.34
CA PHE A 140 -7.72 -3.93 -0.11
C PHE A 140 -9.06 -3.88 0.66
N PRO A 141 -9.38 -2.76 1.33
CA PRO A 141 -10.50 -2.73 2.26
C PRO A 141 -11.85 -2.96 1.57
N PRO A 142 -12.85 -3.56 2.27
CA PRO A 142 -14.19 -3.81 1.74
C PRO A 142 -14.84 -2.55 1.15
N ARG A 143 -14.64 -1.40 1.75
CA ARG A 143 -15.11 -0.11 1.24
C ARG A 143 -14.60 0.18 -0.18
N GLY A 144 -13.37 -0.23 -0.46
CA GLY A 144 -12.80 -0.11 -1.80
C GLY A 144 -13.57 -0.91 -2.84
N ARG A 145 -14.06 -2.11 -2.45
CA ARG A 145 -14.87 -2.99 -3.31
C ARG A 145 -16.32 -2.51 -3.44
N THR A 146 -16.97 -2.13 -2.33
CA THR A 146 -18.41 -1.80 -2.31
C THR A 146 -18.74 -0.50 -3.04
N THR A 147 -17.78 0.38 -3.22
CA THR A 147 -17.95 1.70 -3.85
C THR A 147 -17.54 1.75 -5.32
N ARG A 148 -17.13 0.62 -5.92
CA ARG A 148 -16.59 0.55 -7.29
C ARG A 148 -17.15 -0.63 -8.07
N ASP A 149 -17.20 -0.46 -9.39
CA ASP A 149 -17.33 -1.57 -10.34
C ASP A 149 -15.98 -2.33 -10.47
N ALA A 150 -15.99 -3.44 -11.22
CA ALA A 150 -14.81 -4.29 -11.38
C ALA A 150 -13.60 -3.55 -11.98
N ASP A 151 -13.83 -2.70 -12.99
CA ASP A 151 -12.74 -2.01 -13.67
C ASP A 151 -12.08 -0.99 -12.74
N SER A 152 -12.84 -0.08 -12.17
CA SER A 152 -12.34 0.93 -11.25
C SER A 152 -11.83 0.36 -9.91
N LEU A 153 -12.25 -0.83 -9.52
CA LEU A 153 -11.74 -1.53 -8.34
C LEU A 153 -10.24 -1.82 -8.48
N PHE A 154 -9.86 -2.53 -9.56
CA PHE A 154 -8.48 -2.95 -9.73
C PHE A 154 -7.55 -1.79 -10.08
N ASP A 155 -8.04 -0.77 -10.80
CA ASP A 155 -7.30 0.47 -11.04
C ASP A 155 -7.01 1.23 -9.74
N ALA A 156 -8.01 1.32 -8.85
CA ALA A 156 -7.82 1.93 -7.53
C ALA A 156 -6.84 1.13 -6.65
N TYR A 157 -6.89 -0.20 -6.72
CA TYR A 157 -5.93 -1.06 -6.04
C TYR A 157 -4.50 -0.81 -6.55
N GLY A 158 -4.31 -0.81 -7.87
CA GLY A 158 -3.02 -0.50 -8.50
C GLY A 158 -2.45 0.85 -8.05
N THR A 159 -3.32 1.87 -7.98
CA THR A 159 -2.95 3.21 -7.47
C THR A 159 -2.48 3.17 -6.01
N CYS A 160 -3.15 2.40 -5.15
CA CYS A 160 -2.74 2.25 -3.74
C CYS A 160 -1.38 1.55 -3.63
N LEU A 161 -1.17 0.47 -4.40
CA LEU A 161 0.09 -0.25 -4.43
C LEU A 161 1.25 0.62 -4.93
N TRP A 162 1.02 1.35 -6.01
CA TRP A 162 2.01 2.28 -6.56
C TRP A 162 2.49 3.30 -5.52
N ARG A 163 1.55 3.86 -4.76
CA ARG A 163 1.86 4.74 -3.64
C ARG A 163 2.72 4.02 -2.60
N ASP A 164 2.33 2.81 -2.20
CA ASP A 164 2.97 2.08 -1.11
C ASP A 164 4.38 1.62 -1.50
N PHE A 165 4.57 1.13 -2.72
CA PHE A 165 5.89 0.81 -3.26
C PHE A 165 6.79 2.05 -3.38
N THR A 166 6.25 3.17 -3.88
CA THR A 166 7.00 4.43 -3.96
C THR A 166 7.46 4.91 -2.59
N LEU A 167 6.63 4.79 -1.55
CA LEU A 167 7.03 5.10 -0.18
C LEU A 167 8.15 4.19 0.30
N ALA A 168 7.99 2.86 0.13
CA ALA A 168 8.97 1.86 0.55
C ALA A 168 10.35 2.12 -0.07
N TYR A 169 10.40 2.32 -1.39
CA TYR A 169 11.65 2.61 -2.11
C TYR A 169 12.29 3.95 -1.74
N ARG A 170 11.54 4.86 -1.17
CA ARG A 170 12.05 6.13 -0.64
C ARG A 170 12.37 6.06 0.85
N GLY A 171 12.42 4.85 1.43
CA GLY A 171 12.78 4.60 2.82
C GLY A 171 11.69 4.91 3.83
N VAL A 172 10.43 5.01 3.40
CA VAL A 172 9.27 5.30 4.27
C VAL A 172 8.31 4.11 4.28
N CYS A 173 8.09 3.52 5.44
CA CYS A 173 7.14 2.41 5.58
C CYS A 173 5.70 2.86 5.25
N PRO A 174 4.99 2.20 4.33
CA PRO A 174 3.61 2.56 4.00
C PRO A 174 2.62 2.31 5.15
N TYR A 175 2.98 1.47 6.12
CA TYR A 175 2.12 1.10 7.25
C TYR A 175 2.33 2.00 8.48
N CYS A 176 3.54 2.03 9.04
CA CYS A 176 3.83 2.76 10.28
C CYS A 176 4.50 4.12 10.06
N ARG A 177 4.95 4.44 8.83
CA ARG A 177 5.72 5.64 8.46
C ARG A 177 7.14 5.67 9.04
N GLY A 178 7.59 4.57 9.63
CA GLY A 178 8.97 4.37 10.07
C GLY A 178 9.95 4.23 8.90
N ARG A 179 11.20 3.93 9.23
CA ARG A 179 12.28 3.82 8.24
C ARG A 179 12.23 2.46 7.55
N MET A 180 12.43 2.45 6.23
CA MET A 180 12.62 1.25 5.45
C MET A 180 14.01 1.20 4.82
N ARG A 181 14.54 -0.02 4.69
CA ARG A 181 15.73 -0.31 3.90
C ARG A 181 15.35 -1.26 2.77
N THR A 182 15.78 -0.94 1.56
CA THR A 182 15.63 -1.83 0.41
C THR A 182 16.97 -2.49 0.09
N GLN A 183 16.94 -3.79 -0.22
CA GLN A 183 18.08 -4.55 -0.70
C GLN A 183 17.66 -5.41 -1.89
N VAL A 184 18.55 -5.57 -2.85
CA VAL A 184 18.40 -6.53 -3.96
C VAL A 184 19.05 -7.83 -3.50
N GLU A 185 18.27 -8.89 -3.48
CA GLU A 185 18.74 -10.22 -3.07
C GLU A 185 19.06 -11.06 -4.30
N ALA A 186 20.16 -11.81 -4.25
CA ALA A 186 20.45 -12.89 -5.18
C ALA A 186 20.19 -14.21 -4.46
N GLU A 187 19.63 -15.20 -5.18
CA GLU A 187 19.33 -16.54 -4.62
C GLU A 187 18.34 -16.49 -3.45
N SER A 188 17.20 -15.84 -3.62
CA SER A 188 16.15 -15.83 -2.60
C SER A 188 15.26 -17.08 -2.66
N ASP A 189 14.58 -17.39 -1.53
CA ASP A 189 13.53 -18.43 -1.48
C ASP A 189 12.25 -18.02 -2.23
N HIS A 190 12.24 -16.84 -2.86
CA HIS A 190 11.15 -16.34 -3.70
C HIS A 190 11.22 -16.94 -5.10
N HIS A 191 10.10 -16.86 -5.83
CA HIS A 191 10.03 -17.24 -7.25
C HIS A 191 10.70 -16.25 -8.20
N LEU A 192 11.24 -15.15 -7.66
CA LEU A 192 11.99 -14.12 -8.37
C LEU A 192 13.49 -14.38 -8.24
N ASP A 193 14.25 -14.15 -9.32
CA ASP A 193 15.68 -14.33 -9.34
C ASP A 193 16.43 -13.20 -8.60
N TYR A 194 15.90 -11.96 -8.71
CA TYR A 194 16.50 -10.75 -8.11
C TYR A 194 15.43 -9.86 -7.46
N PRO A 195 14.78 -10.31 -6.38
CA PRO A 195 13.78 -9.48 -5.71
C PRO A 195 14.42 -8.25 -5.06
N ALA A 196 13.71 -7.14 -5.13
CA ALA A 196 13.96 -5.96 -4.29
C ALA A 196 13.11 -6.09 -3.01
N VAL A 197 13.77 -6.37 -1.89
CA VAL A 197 13.12 -6.53 -0.58
C VAL A 197 13.28 -5.25 0.22
N SER A 198 12.17 -4.72 0.71
CA SER A 198 12.12 -3.50 1.53
C SER A 198 11.61 -3.86 2.93
N ASP A 199 12.47 -3.75 3.94
CA ASP A 199 12.17 -4.09 5.33
C ASP A 199 12.02 -2.83 6.19
N CYS A 200 10.96 -2.78 6.99
CA CYS A 200 10.76 -1.72 7.94
C CYS A 200 11.55 -1.99 9.23
N LEU A 201 12.43 -1.06 9.60
CA LEU A 201 13.25 -1.15 10.80
C LEU A 201 12.48 -0.89 12.09
N ASP A 202 11.23 -0.40 11.99
CA ASP A 202 10.45 0.04 13.15
C ASP A 202 9.24 -0.88 13.44
N CYS A 203 8.59 -1.49 12.42
CA CYS A 203 7.41 -2.35 12.64
C CYS A 203 7.54 -3.77 12.09
N GLY A 204 8.67 -4.11 11.47
CA GLY A 204 8.90 -5.44 10.92
C GLY A 204 8.11 -5.78 9.64
N ALA A 205 7.43 -4.80 9.03
CA ALA A 205 6.77 -5.02 7.75
C ALA A 205 7.81 -5.21 6.64
N SER A 206 7.60 -6.20 5.77
CA SER A 206 8.43 -6.49 4.60
C SER A 206 7.61 -6.41 3.32
N ILE A 207 8.21 -5.87 2.27
CA ILE A 207 7.64 -5.77 0.92
C ILE A 207 8.69 -6.30 -0.07
N ALA A 208 8.38 -7.42 -0.71
CA ALA A 208 9.20 -7.98 -1.78
C ALA A 208 8.55 -7.72 -3.14
N THR A 209 9.35 -7.27 -4.11
CA THR A 209 8.89 -6.97 -5.48
C THR A 209 9.97 -7.39 -6.48
N THR A 210 9.62 -7.42 -7.77
CA THR A 210 10.65 -7.45 -8.81
C THR A 210 11.51 -6.21 -8.74
N ILE A 211 12.76 -6.31 -9.16
CA ILE A 211 13.63 -5.12 -9.30
C ILE A 211 13.06 -4.14 -10.35
N GLY A 212 12.39 -4.65 -11.38
CA GLY A 212 11.74 -3.83 -12.40
C GLY A 212 10.65 -2.90 -11.83
N LEU A 213 9.83 -3.40 -10.90
CA LEU A 213 8.82 -2.58 -10.24
C LEU A 213 9.46 -1.43 -9.45
N ARG A 214 10.62 -1.66 -8.80
CA ARG A 214 11.43 -0.63 -8.16
C ARG A 214 11.77 0.52 -9.11
N LEU A 215 12.02 0.19 -10.39
CA LEU A 215 12.45 1.15 -11.41
C LEU A 215 11.30 1.97 -12.02
N LEU A 216 10.06 1.54 -11.87
CA LEU A 216 8.90 2.23 -12.47
C LEU A 216 8.77 3.70 -12.02
N ALA A 217 9.31 4.08 -10.84
CA ALA A 217 9.38 5.45 -10.32
C ALA A 217 10.70 6.19 -10.69
N ASP A 218 11.64 5.54 -11.37
CA ASP A 218 12.90 6.16 -11.72
C ASP A 218 12.72 7.20 -12.84
N PRO A 219 13.30 8.42 -12.75
CA PRO A 219 13.13 9.46 -13.74
C PRO A 219 13.56 9.08 -15.16
N ALA A 220 14.59 8.23 -15.31
CA ALA A 220 15.04 7.78 -16.63
C ALA A 220 14.02 6.82 -17.25
N VAL A 221 13.44 5.93 -16.45
CA VAL A 221 12.38 5.00 -16.88
C VAL A 221 11.09 5.75 -17.22
N VAL A 222 10.66 6.66 -16.35
CA VAL A 222 9.48 7.52 -16.60
C VAL A 222 9.64 8.30 -17.89
N THR A 223 10.81 8.90 -18.13
CA THR A 223 11.09 9.65 -19.36
C THR A 223 11.08 8.73 -20.58
N PHE A 224 11.69 7.55 -20.48
CA PHE A 224 11.71 6.57 -21.57
C PHE A 224 10.29 6.10 -21.92
N LEU A 225 9.45 5.79 -20.94
CA LEU A 225 8.05 5.41 -21.16
C LEU A 225 7.25 6.55 -21.80
N ALA A 226 7.45 7.80 -21.33
CA ALA A 226 6.77 8.98 -21.87
C ALA A 226 7.14 9.26 -23.34
N ASP A 227 8.40 9.05 -23.74
CA ASP A 227 8.85 9.16 -25.14
C ASP A 227 8.10 8.16 -26.06
N HIS A 228 7.57 7.06 -25.50
CA HIS A 228 6.78 6.05 -26.20
C HIS A 228 5.28 6.19 -25.98
N GLY A 229 4.82 7.32 -25.40
CA GLY A 229 3.41 7.61 -25.19
C GLY A 229 2.77 6.79 -24.05
N THR A 230 3.55 6.35 -23.09
CA THR A 230 3.10 5.57 -21.95
C THR A 230 3.52 6.24 -20.64
N SER A 231 2.67 6.19 -19.61
CA SER A 231 2.98 6.68 -18.27
C SER A 231 2.73 5.60 -17.22
N PRO A 232 3.52 5.55 -16.13
CA PRO A 232 3.21 4.72 -14.97
C PRO A 232 1.83 5.02 -14.32
N ASP A 233 1.29 6.21 -14.55
CA ASP A 233 -0.02 6.63 -14.04
C ASP A 233 -1.20 6.17 -14.92
N ASP A 234 -0.94 5.70 -16.15
CA ASP A 234 -1.99 5.37 -17.11
C ASP A 234 -2.56 3.96 -16.90
N ARG A 235 -1.80 3.08 -16.25
CA ARG A 235 -2.16 1.67 -16.05
C ARG A 235 -1.47 1.06 -14.83
N PRO A 236 -2.04 -0.02 -14.25
CA PRO A 236 -1.44 -0.71 -13.12
C PRO A 236 -0.07 -1.32 -13.45
N PHE A 237 0.79 -1.49 -12.44
CA PHE A 237 2.16 -1.97 -12.63
C PHE A 237 2.24 -3.36 -13.29
N TRP A 238 1.26 -4.22 -13.06
CA TRP A 238 1.25 -5.57 -13.64
C TRP A 238 1.02 -5.61 -15.15
N GLU A 239 0.70 -4.49 -15.77
CA GLU A 239 0.63 -4.32 -17.22
C GLU A 239 1.96 -3.84 -17.85
N PHE A 240 3.03 -3.77 -17.05
CA PHE A 240 4.39 -3.55 -17.50
C PHE A 240 5.20 -4.84 -17.30
N ASP A 241 5.60 -5.52 -18.37
CA ASP A 241 6.29 -6.81 -18.31
C ASP A 241 7.49 -6.80 -17.36
N PHE A 242 8.33 -5.78 -17.42
CA PHE A 242 9.50 -5.64 -16.56
C PHE A 242 9.18 -5.46 -15.06
N CYS A 243 7.91 -5.19 -14.72
CA CYS A 243 7.45 -5.09 -13.34
C CYS A 243 6.99 -6.42 -12.74
N ILE A 244 6.78 -7.46 -13.55
CA ILE A 244 6.26 -8.76 -13.11
C ILE A 244 7.15 -9.93 -13.51
N ASP A 245 8.17 -9.68 -14.35
CA ASP A 245 9.11 -10.68 -14.83
C ASP A 245 10.54 -10.15 -14.67
N ASP A 246 11.41 -10.92 -14.04
CA ASP A 246 12.83 -10.64 -13.87
C ASP A 246 13.75 -11.63 -14.61
N SER A 247 13.19 -12.50 -15.45
CA SER A 247 13.93 -13.50 -16.25
C SER A 247 14.97 -12.89 -17.20
N ASP A 248 14.77 -11.65 -17.64
CA ASP A 248 15.71 -10.89 -18.49
C ASP A 248 16.76 -10.09 -17.69
N VAL A 249 16.70 -10.10 -16.36
CA VAL A 249 17.67 -9.45 -15.51
C VAL A 249 19.00 -10.20 -15.57
N THR A 250 20.11 -9.46 -15.68
CA THR A 250 21.45 -10.05 -15.76
C THR A 250 22.40 -9.44 -14.75
N VAL A 251 23.25 -10.24 -14.12
CA VAL A 251 24.28 -9.76 -13.21
C VAL A 251 25.36 -9.02 -13.98
N VAL A 252 25.69 -7.82 -13.52
CA VAL A 252 26.81 -6.99 -14.03
C VAL A 252 28.05 -7.18 -13.15
N SER A 253 27.86 -7.24 -11.83
CA SER A 253 28.90 -7.53 -10.83
C SER A 253 28.29 -8.35 -9.69
N GLU A 254 29.08 -9.29 -9.15
CA GLU A 254 28.68 -10.11 -8.01
C GLU A 254 29.11 -9.49 -6.67
N ASP A 255 30.16 -8.67 -6.64
CA ASP A 255 30.70 -8.05 -5.43
C ASP A 255 31.28 -6.65 -5.75
N PRO A 256 30.64 -5.54 -5.34
CA PRO A 256 29.25 -5.49 -4.85
C PRO A 256 28.25 -5.92 -5.93
N LEU A 257 27.11 -6.49 -5.48
CA LEU A 257 26.08 -6.92 -6.42
C LEU A 257 25.56 -5.74 -7.23
N SER A 258 25.51 -5.91 -8.53
CA SER A 258 24.75 -5.02 -9.43
C SER A 258 24.10 -5.81 -10.54
N VAL A 259 22.89 -5.43 -10.91
CA VAL A 259 22.09 -6.11 -11.92
C VAL A 259 21.64 -5.14 -13.01
N SER A 260 21.48 -5.64 -14.21
CA SER A 260 21.02 -4.90 -15.37
C SER A 260 19.62 -5.35 -15.76
N VAL A 261 18.68 -4.39 -15.77
CA VAL A 261 17.26 -4.59 -16.11
C VAL A 261 17.01 -3.98 -17.50
N PRO A 262 16.61 -4.78 -18.50
CA PRO A 262 16.22 -4.26 -19.81
C PRO A 262 14.73 -3.88 -19.81
N ILE A 263 14.42 -2.65 -20.17
CA ILE A 263 13.05 -2.14 -20.34
C ILE A 263 12.82 -1.89 -21.83
N ARG A 264 11.88 -2.59 -22.44
CA ARG A 264 11.64 -2.54 -23.90
C ARG A 264 10.35 -1.79 -24.21
N GLN A 265 10.42 -0.90 -25.21
CA GLN A 265 9.26 -0.23 -25.78
C GLN A 265 9.43 -0.15 -27.31
N GLY A 266 8.58 -0.87 -28.05
CA GLY A 266 8.75 -1.03 -29.50
C GLY A 266 10.11 -1.61 -29.85
N ASP A 267 10.87 -0.91 -30.70
CA ASP A 267 12.22 -1.31 -31.12
C ASP A 267 13.33 -0.76 -30.21
N GLU A 268 13.00 -0.01 -29.17
CA GLU A 268 14.01 0.57 -28.28
C GLU A 268 14.11 -0.18 -26.96
N THR A 269 15.30 -0.19 -26.40
CA THR A 269 15.57 -0.75 -25.08
C THR A 269 16.31 0.27 -24.22
N LEU A 270 15.75 0.58 -23.05
CA LEU A 270 16.47 1.23 -21.96
C LEU A 270 17.04 0.14 -21.05
N ARG A 271 18.35 0.08 -20.94
CA ARG A 271 19.05 -0.78 -19.99
C ARG A 271 19.36 0.04 -18.74
N VAL A 272 18.93 -0.43 -17.60
CA VAL A 272 19.13 0.22 -16.29
C VAL A 272 20.00 -0.69 -15.43
N VAL A 273 21.12 -0.18 -14.91
CA VAL A 273 21.95 -0.90 -13.95
C VAL A 273 21.66 -0.40 -12.54
N VAL A 274 21.44 -1.34 -11.64
CA VAL A 274 21.06 -1.09 -10.24
C VAL A 274 22.07 -1.75 -9.32
N ASP A 275 22.41 -1.07 -8.23
CA ASP A 275 23.26 -1.61 -7.17
C ASP A 275 22.48 -2.50 -6.17
N GLU A 276 23.17 -3.04 -5.18
CA GLU A 276 22.62 -3.90 -4.12
C GLU A 276 21.58 -3.19 -3.23
N GLU A 277 21.56 -1.86 -3.19
CA GLU A 277 20.60 -1.05 -2.45
C GLU A 277 19.38 -0.67 -3.32
N GLY A 278 19.34 -1.15 -4.57
CA GLY A 278 18.29 -0.83 -5.53
C GLY A 278 18.40 0.58 -6.11
N SER A 279 19.56 1.22 -6.05
CA SER A 279 19.79 2.55 -6.63
C SER A 279 20.28 2.43 -8.07
N VAL A 280 19.74 3.27 -8.94
CA VAL A 280 20.17 3.32 -10.34
C VAL A 280 21.55 3.95 -10.42
N ILE A 281 22.54 3.20 -10.98
CA ILE A 281 23.93 3.64 -11.13
C ILE A 281 24.33 3.91 -12.59
N GLU A 282 23.61 3.33 -13.56
CA GLU A 282 23.87 3.56 -14.99
C GLU A 282 22.58 3.36 -15.80
N THR A 283 22.41 4.14 -16.87
CA THR A 283 21.36 3.95 -17.85
C THR A 283 21.90 4.06 -19.25
N THR A 284 21.50 3.15 -20.14
CA THR A 284 21.91 3.15 -21.55
C THR A 284 20.70 2.86 -22.45
N ARG A 285 20.45 3.74 -23.44
CA ARG A 285 19.39 3.58 -24.42
C ARG A 285 19.97 3.05 -25.73
N SER A 286 19.33 2.05 -26.32
CA SER A 286 19.77 1.43 -27.58
C SER A 286 18.58 1.15 -28.50
N VAL A 287 18.83 1.35 -29.80
CA VAL A 287 17.92 0.97 -30.89
C VAL A 287 18.59 -0.18 -31.65
N PRO A 288 17.89 -1.28 -31.94
CA PRO A 288 18.43 -2.31 -32.83
C PRO A 288 18.79 -1.71 -34.19
N ARG A 289 19.98 -2.04 -34.70
CA ARG A 289 20.45 -1.60 -36.02
C ARG A 289 19.80 -2.40 -37.14
#